data_b0314e2764a944e98dda475448a14a8a
#
_entry.id   b0314e2764a944e98dda475448a14a8a
#
_cell.length_a   1.000
_cell.length_b   1.000
_cell.length_c   1.000
_cell.angle_alpha   90.00
_cell.angle_beta   90.00
_cell.angle_gamma   90.00
#
_symmetry.space_group_name_H-M   'P 1'
#
loop_
_entity.id
_entity.type
_entity.pdbx_description
1 polymer ?
#
loop_
_entity_poly.entity_id
_entity_poly.type
_entity_poly.pdbx_seq_one_letter_code
_entity_poly.pdbx_strand_id
1 'polypeptide(L)'
;MTAYSGDERLLDAYNNGKDMYATMGMGVYNNDYWDNMEHYEDGTPNIEGKKRRSLMKKLLLGLLYGMGAKLLAENLGCSMQEADKIVNDFYTGFPKVQKWIKETEENASKLGYVEDFWGRRRRLPDILLPKVEVKSSKFNSSFNPLLGSKNIISNIDNELINKYKNKAENCKSFKELNTLKSQAEKEGIYIKDNSGFISKSMRQCVNARVQGGAATMTKKAMISIYNDKEINDLGFRLLIGVHDELIGECPKENSEKVAERLSYLMRNVVPELKVPFKCDAEIEEHWYENDYSHLIQDEYKHLLNSGKSKNEAILEVYNNHTESEFSKIEEYCNEV
;
A
#
# COMPACT_ATOMS: atom_id res chain seq x y z
N MET A 1 8.07 -6.78 3.18
CA MET A 1 8.57 -7.44 1.97
C MET A 1 9.91 -8.16 2.23
N THR A 2 10.95 -7.46 2.64
CA THR A 2 12.29 -8.04 2.91
C THR A 2 12.26 -9.25 3.84
N ALA A 3 11.55 -9.15 4.97
CA ALA A 3 11.40 -10.27 5.91
C ALA A 3 10.67 -11.48 5.30
N TYR A 4 9.72 -11.26 4.40
CA TYR A 4 8.97 -12.33 3.73
C TYR A 4 9.77 -13.01 2.61
N SER A 5 10.48 -12.24 1.79
CA SER A 5 11.24 -12.78 0.66
C SER A 5 12.55 -13.44 1.08
N GLY A 6 13.13 -13.00 2.20
CA GLY A 6 14.45 -13.44 2.65
C GLY A 6 15.56 -13.10 1.65
N ASP A 7 15.39 -12.03 0.86
CA ASP A 7 16.41 -11.58 -0.09
C ASP A 7 17.63 -11.03 0.65
N GLU A 8 18.80 -11.64 0.42
CA GLU A 8 20.02 -11.34 1.19
C GLU A 8 20.48 -9.90 0.99
N ARG A 9 20.38 -9.36 -0.23
CA ARG A 9 20.83 -7.97 -0.53
C ARG A 9 19.98 -6.96 0.24
N LEU A 10 18.66 -7.21 0.29
CA LEU A 10 17.73 -6.35 1.01
C LEU A 10 17.87 -6.52 2.53
N LEU A 11 18.12 -7.75 3.01
CA LEU A 11 18.39 -8.01 4.43
C LEU A 11 19.69 -7.35 4.87
N ASP A 12 20.75 -7.47 4.08
CA ASP A 12 22.04 -6.83 4.36
C ASP A 12 21.91 -5.30 4.40
N ALA A 13 21.23 -4.72 3.42
CA ALA A 13 20.97 -3.28 3.39
C ALA A 13 20.22 -2.82 4.65
N TYR A 14 19.17 -3.54 5.05
CA TYR A 14 18.39 -3.22 6.24
C TYR A 14 19.22 -3.31 7.52
N ASN A 15 19.99 -4.40 7.67
CA ASN A 15 20.80 -4.65 8.86
C ASN A 15 21.93 -3.64 9.01
N ASN A 16 22.45 -3.12 7.89
CA ASN A 16 23.51 -2.11 7.87
C ASN A 16 22.99 -0.66 7.80
N GLY A 17 21.68 -0.44 7.98
CA GLY A 17 21.07 0.88 7.98
C GLY A 17 21.10 1.62 6.64
N LYS A 18 21.35 0.89 5.53
CA LYS A 18 21.35 1.46 4.19
C LYS A 18 19.93 1.75 3.69
N ASP A 19 19.83 2.76 2.85
CA ASP A 19 18.55 3.07 2.19
C ASP A 19 18.15 1.95 1.22
N MET A 20 16.94 1.45 1.40
CA MET A 20 16.42 0.32 0.62
C MET A 20 16.23 0.68 -0.86
N TYR A 21 15.76 1.90 -1.14
CA TYR A 21 15.49 2.33 -2.51
C TYR A 21 16.79 2.57 -3.27
N ALA A 22 17.82 3.12 -2.61
CA ALA A 22 19.15 3.23 -3.20
C ALA A 22 19.76 1.86 -3.49
N THR A 23 19.60 0.91 -2.57
CA THR A 23 20.04 -0.49 -2.77
C THR A 23 19.32 -1.15 -3.94
N MET A 24 18.02 -0.90 -4.12
CA MET A 24 17.26 -1.37 -5.28
C MET A 24 17.78 -0.73 -6.57
N GLY A 25 18.10 0.56 -6.54
CA GLY A 25 18.68 1.28 -7.67
C GLY A 25 20.00 0.65 -8.15
N MET A 26 20.87 0.21 -7.26
CA MET A 26 22.07 -0.53 -7.64
C MET A 26 21.76 -1.76 -8.50
N GLY A 27 20.73 -2.52 -8.12
CA GLY A 27 20.34 -3.73 -8.85
C GLY A 27 19.69 -3.45 -10.21
N VAL A 28 19.00 -2.32 -10.36
CA VAL A 28 18.30 -1.94 -11.59
C VAL A 28 19.22 -1.21 -12.55
N TYR A 29 20.04 -0.29 -12.05
CA TYR A 29 20.90 0.56 -12.89
C TYR A 29 22.31 0.03 -13.02
N ASN A 30 22.68 -1.02 -12.27
CA ASN A 30 24.02 -1.60 -12.22
C ASN A 30 25.10 -0.54 -11.97
N ASN A 31 24.91 0.27 -10.92
CA ASN A 31 25.75 1.38 -10.51
C ASN A 31 26.01 1.34 -8.99
N ASP A 32 26.75 2.33 -8.47
CA ASP A 32 27.08 2.39 -7.06
C ASP A 32 25.90 2.89 -6.19
N TYR A 33 25.98 2.61 -4.87
CA TYR A 33 24.97 2.99 -3.89
C TYR A 33 24.72 4.50 -3.88
N TRP A 34 25.80 5.31 -3.83
CA TRP A 34 25.70 6.76 -3.74
C TRP A 34 25.12 7.41 -5.01
N ASP A 35 25.23 6.74 -6.17
CA ASP A 35 24.55 7.18 -7.40
C ASP A 35 23.02 7.19 -7.29
N ASN A 36 22.48 6.47 -6.32
CA ASN A 36 21.05 6.31 -6.09
C ASN A 36 20.55 7.00 -4.80
N MET A 37 21.43 7.75 -4.12
CA MET A 37 21.11 8.54 -2.94
C MET A 37 20.80 9.99 -3.30
N GLU A 38 20.05 10.70 -2.45
CA GLU A 38 19.75 12.12 -2.62
C GLU A 38 20.98 13.03 -2.44
N HIS A 39 22.01 12.52 -1.75
CA HIS A 39 23.29 13.15 -1.56
C HIS A 39 24.40 12.13 -1.82
N TYR A 40 25.53 12.59 -2.34
CA TYR A 40 26.74 11.79 -2.42
C TYR A 40 27.34 11.55 -1.03
N GLU A 41 28.34 10.69 -0.93
CA GLU A 41 29.02 10.36 0.34
C GLU A 41 29.62 11.59 1.04
N ASP A 42 30.04 12.58 0.27
CA ASP A 42 30.59 13.87 0.75
C ASP A 42 29.49 14.86 1.19
N GLY A 43 28.22 14.49 1.13
CA GLY A 43 27.08 15.32 1.50
C GLY A 43 26.60 16.28 0.39
N THR A 44 27.25 16.30 -0.78
CA THR A 44 26.82 17.15 -1.89
C THR A 44 25.49 16.64 -2.51
N PRO A 45 24.58 17.52 -2.93
CA PRO A 45 23.30 17.13 -3.51
C PRO A 45 23.45 16.31 -4.80
N ASN A 46 22.74 15.18 -4.88
CA ASN A 46 22.69 14.32 -6.07
C ASN A 46 21.27 14.31 -6.65
N ILE A 47 21.00 15.24 -7.56
CA ILE A 47 19.67 15.40 -8.18
C ILE A 47 19.25 14.15 -8.94
N GLU A 48 20.17 13.49 -9.63
CA GLU A 48 19.88 12.28 -10.39
C GLU A 48 19.63 11.10 -9.46
N GLY A 49 20.39 10.97 -8.38
CA GLY A 49 20.15 9.97 -7.34
C GLY A 49 18.78 10.13 -6.67
N LYS A 50 18.36 11.37 -6.36
CA LYS A 50 17.01 11.67 -5.86
C LYS A 50 15.91 11.17 -6.81
N LYS A 51 16.08 11.37 -8.12
CA LYS A 51 15.15 10.87 -9.13
C LYS A 51 15.11 9.35 -9.16
N ARG A 52 16.27 8.69 -9.18
CA ARG A 52 16.38 7.22 -9.18
C ARG A 52 15.77 6.61 -7.92
N ARG A 53 16.07 7.17 -6.75
CA ARG A 53 15.48 6.75 -5.48
C ARG A 53 13.95 6.87 -5.48
N SER A 54 13.42 8.00 -5.95
CA SER A 54 11.98 8.23 -6.09
C SER A 54 11.33 7.23 -7.05
N LEU A 55 12.00 6.92 -8.16
CA LEU A 55 11.53 5.93 -9.14
C LEU A 55 11.52 4.53 -8.54
N MET A 56 12.54 4.13 -7.77
CA MET A 56 12.54 2.84 -7.06
C MET A 56 11.43 2.75 -6.00
N LYS A 57 11.13 3.84 -5.30
CA LYS A 57 9.99 3.91 -4.38
C LYS A 57 8.66 3.66 -5.12
N LYS A 58 8.44 4.34 -6.24
CA LYS A 58 7.23 4.16 -7.07
C LYS A 58 7.14 2.76 -7.65
N LEU A 59 8.25 2.21 -8.13
CA LEU A 59 8.33 0.84 -8.66
C LEU A 59 7.95 -0.18 -7.59
N LEU A 60 8.59 -0.13 -6.43
CA LEU A 60 8.31 -1.07 -5.34
C LEU A 60 6.85 -1.01 -4.91
N LEU A 61 6.32 0.19 -4.68
CA LEU A 61 4.92 0.36 -4.33
C LEU A 61 4.01 -0.17 -5.44
N GLY A 62 4.32 0.14 -6.71
CA GLY A 62 3.58 -0.39 -7.86
C GLY A 62 3.53 -1.91 -7.86
N LEU A 63 4.66 -2.58 -7.67
CA LEU A 63 4.73 -4.04 -7.62
C LEU A 63 3.95 -4.62 -6.43
N LEU A 64 4.08 -4.02 -5.24
CA LEU A 64 3.37 -4.46 -4.04
C LEU A 64 1.85 -4.27 -4.14
N TYR A 65 1.40 -3.22 -4.82
CA TYR A 65 -0.02 -2.98 -5.09
C TYR A 65 -0.55 -3.72 -6.32
N GLY A 66 0.30 -4.49 -6.99
CA GLY A 66 -0.06 -5.26 -8.18
C GLY A 66 -0.52 -4.38 -9.35
N MET A 67 0.11 -3.24 -9.54
CA MET A 67 -0.19 -2.36 -10.67
C MET A 67 0.06 -3.10 -11.98
N GLY A 68 -0.88 -2.97 -12.91
CA GLY A 68 -0.65 -3.46 -14.28
C GLY A 68 0.38 -2.61 -15.02
N ALA A 69 1.00 -3.18 -16.07
CA ALA A 69 2.08 -2.55 -16.83
C ALA A 69 1.76 -1.11 -17.29
N LYS A 70 0.53 -0.87 -17.76
CA LYS A 70 0.11 0.46 -18.20
C LYS A 70 0.14 1.49 -17.07
N LEU A 71 -0.48 1.18 -15.92
CA LEU A 71 -0.54 2.10 -14.78
C LEU A 71 0.86 2.29 -14.17
N LEU A 72 1.69 1.25 -14.19
CA LEU A 72 3.07 1.34 -13.74
C LEU A 72 3.88 2.29 -14.64
N ALA A 73 3.76 2.16 -15.96
CA ALA A 73 4.41 3.06 -16.92
C ALA A 73 3.98 4.52 -16.73
N GLU A 74 2.68 4.77 -16.53
CA GLU A 74 2.13 6.09 -16.22
C GLU A 74 2.73 6.66 -14.92
N ASN A 75 2.79 5.85 -13.85
CA ASN A 75 3.38 6.28 -12.57
C ASN A 75 4.89 6.52 -12.63
N LEU A 76 5.61 5.78 -13.46
CA LEU A 76 7.04 5.96 -13.67
C LEU A 76 7.35 7.11 -14.65
N GLY A 77 6.34 7.57 -15.41
CA GLY A 77 6.49 8.60 -16.43
C GLY A 77 7.27 8.15 -17.66
N CYS A 78 7.15 6.86 -18.03
CA CYS A 78 7.88 6.25 -19.13
C CYS A 78 6.97 5.41 -20.03
N SER A 79 7.52 4.90 -21.15
CA SER A 79 6.80 3.98 -22.02
C SER A 79 6.56 2.62 -21.36
N MET A 80 5.59 1.85 -21.84
CA MET A 80 5.35 0.48 -21.36
C MET A 80 6.57 -0.42 -21.53
N GLN A 81 7.31 -0.26 -22.62
CA GLN A 81 8.52 -1.06 -22.89
C GLN A 81 9.63 -0.77 -21.88
N GLU A 82 9.82 0.50 -21.54
CA GLU A 82 10.76 0.91 -20.50
C GLU A 82 10.32 0.43 -19.10
N ALA A 83 9.04 0.53 -18.77
CA ALA A 83 8.51 0.00 -17.51
C ALA A 83 8.72 -1.50 -17.39
N ASP A 84 8.43 -2.28 -18.44
CA ASP A 84 8.67 -3.73 -18.49
C ASP A 84 10.16 -4.06 -18.33
N LYS A 85 11.05 -3.29 -18.97
CA LYS A 85 12.50 -3.44 -18.78
C LYS A 85 12.90 -3.21 -17.33
N ILE A 86 12.48 -2.11 -16.72
CA ILE A 86 12.78 -1.76 -15.30
C ILE A 86 12.29 -2.86 -14.35
N VAL A 87 11.09 -3.41 -14.58
CA VAL A 87 10.54 -4.52 -13.80
C VAL A 87 11.38 -5.79 -13.94
N ASN A 88 11.79 -6.11 -15.16
CA ASN A 88 12.64 -7.28 -15.42
C ASN A 88 14.03 -7.12 -14.80
N ASP A 89 14.64 -5.94 -14.90
CA ASP A 89 15.93 -5.63 -14.28
C ASP A 89 15.82 -5.73 -12.75
N PHE A 90 14.72 -5.22 -12.16
CA PHE A 90 14.44 -5.37 -10.74
C PHE A 90 14.34 -6.85 -10.33
N TYR A 91 13.56 -7.66 -11.03
CA TYR A 91 13.44 -9.08 -10.69
C TYR A 91 14.70 -9.88 -10.93
N THR A 92 15.53 -9.48 -11.90
CA THR A 92 16.86 -10.04 -12.09
C THR A 92 17.79 -9.72 -10.92
N GLY A 93 17.71 -8.48 -10.42
CA GLY A 93 18.47 -8.05 -9.25
C GLY A 93 18.00 -8.68 -7.93
N PHE A 94 16.68 -8.99 -7.83
CA PHE A 94 16.05 -9.49 -6.60
C PHE A 94 15.18 -10.73 -6.86
N PRO A 95 15.77 -11.85 -7.25
CA PRO A 95 15.02 -13.05 -7.67
C PRO A 95 14.21 -13.69 -6.54
N LYS A 96 14.63 -13.54 -5.28
CA LYS A 96 13.87 -14.03 -4.12
C LYS A 96 12.58 -13.24 -3.89
N VAL A 97 12.59 -11.95 -4.20
CA VAL A 97 11.38 -11.13 -4.17
C VAL A 97 10.38 -11.61 -5.22
N GLN A 98 10.86 -11.83 -6.45
CA GLN A 98 10.02 -12.37 -7.53
C GLN A 98 9.40 -13.73 -7.17
N LYS A 99 10.23 -14.63 -6.64
CA LYS A 99 9.79 -15.97 -6.21
C LYS A 99 8.70 -15.86 -5.13
N TRP A 100 8.92 -15.04 -4.11
CA TRP A 100 7.96 -14.83 -3.04
C TRP A 100 6.62 -14.25 -3.54
N ILE A 101 6.64 -13.30 -4.47
CA ILE A 101 5.42 -12.74 -5.09
C ILE A 101 4.66 -13.86 -5.80
N LYS A 102 5.32 -14.63 -6.68
CA LYS A 102 4.71 -15.73 -7.43
C LYS A 102 4.12 -16.81 -6.51
N GLU A 103 4.85 -17.23 -5.50
CA GLU A 103 4.36 -18.20 -4.49
C GLU A 103 3.14 -17.67 -3.73
N THR A 104 3.13 -16.37 -3.42
CA THR A 104 1.98 -15.73 -2.76
C THR A 104 0.74 -15.76 -3.66
N GLU A 105 0.89 -15.43 -4.94
CA GLU A 105 -0.18 -15.46 -5.93
C GLU A 105 -0.71 -16.88 -6.18
N GLU A 106 0.19 -17.84 -6.35
CA GLU A 106 -0.17 -19.24 -6.54
C GLU A 106 -0.92 -19.83 -5.34
N ASN A 107 -0.45 -19.55 -4.12
CA ASN A 107 -1.13 -20.00 -2.91
C ASN A 107 -2.49 -19.31 -2.74
N ALA A 108 -2.58 -18.01 -2.99
CA ALA A 108 -3.84 -17.29 -2.94
C ALA A 108 -4.87 -17.84 -3.95
N SER A 109 -4.42 -18.19 -5.16
CA SER A 109 -5.30 -18.77 -6.20
C SER A 109 -5.85 -20.15 -5.83
N LYS A 110 -5.14 -20.90 -4.99
CA LYS A 110 -5.57 -22.23 -4.51
C LYS A 110 -6.44 -22.14 -3.26
N LEU A 111 -6.10 -21.23 -2.35
CA LEU A 111 -6.68 -21.18 -1.00
C LEU A 111 -7.80 -20.14 -0.84
N GLY A 112 -7.85 -19.12 -1.70
CA GLY A 112 -8.78 -17.99 -1.59
C GLY A 112 -8.48 -17.04 -0.42
N TYR A 113 -7.27 -17.12 0.13
CA TYR A 113 -6.79 -16.22 1.17
C TYR A 113 -5.26 -16.14 1.15
N VAL A 114 -4.73 -15.13 1.83
CA VAL A 114 -3.30 -15.02 2.18
C VAL A 114 -3.15 -14.95 3.69
N GLU A 115 -1.99 -15.35 4.18
CA GLU A 115 -1.61 -15.27 5.59
C GLU A 115 -0.42 -14.33 5.78
N ASP A 116 -0.47 -13.54 6.84
CA ASP A 116 0.70 -12.80 7.30
C ASP A 116 1.74 -13.74 7.96
N PHE A 117 2.82 -13.15 8.49
CA PHE A 117 3.90 -13.92 9.12
C PHE A 117 3.45 -14.74 10.34
N TRP A 118 2.35 -14.36 10.98
CA TRP A 118 1.80 -14.99 12.19
C TRP A 118 0.52 -15.78 11.96
N GLY A 119 0.18 -16.05 10.68
CA GLY A 119 -0.98 -16.86 10.31
C GLY A 119 -2.32 -16.13 10.31
N ARG A 120 -2.33 -14.79 10.45
CA ARG A 120 -3.57 -14.02 10.29
C ARG A 120 -3.99 -14.03 8.82
N ARG A 121 -5.25 -14.44 8.58
CA ARG A 121 -5.79 -14.62 7.23
C ARG A 121 -6.50 -13.38 6.71
N ARG A 122 -6.18 -13.02 5.47
CA ARG A 122 -6.97 -12.11 4.65
C ARG A 122 -7.67 -12.93 3.56
N ARG A 123 -8.99 -13.07 3.66
CA ARG A 123 -9.81 -13.78 2.67
C ARG A 123 -9.94 -12.96 1.41
N LEU A 124 -9.83 -13.64 0.26
CA LEU A 124 -9.93 -13.09 -1.09
C LEU A 124 -10.80 -14.04 -1.94
N PRO A 125 -12.11 -14.18 -1.62
CA PRO A 125 -12.97 -15.20 -2.20
C PRO A 125 -13.12 -15.04 -3.72
N ASP A 126 -12.99 -13.84 -4.25
CA ASP A 126 -13.13 -13.59 -5.69
C ASP A 126 -12.04 -14.28 -6.52
N ILE A 127 -10.90 -14.65 -5.92
CA ILE A 127 -9.85 -15.42 -6.62
C ILE A 127 -10.34 -16.82 -7.02
N LEU A 128 -11.24 -17.39 -6.22
CA LEU A 128 -11.80 -18.73 -6.45
C LEU A 128 -13.01 -18.74 -7.40
N LEU A 129 -13.46 -17.58 -7.86
CA LEU A 129 -14.55 -17.52 -8.82
C LEU A 129 -14.16 -18.21 -10.12
N PRO A 130 -15.08 -18.92 -10.76
CA PRO A 130 -14.85 -19.39 -12.13
C PRO A 130 -14.68 -18.18 -13.04
N LYS A 131 -13.76 -18.28 -14.01
CA LYS A 131 -13.49 -17.18 -14.97
C LYS A 131 -14.78 -16.71 -15.65
N VAL A 132 -15.66 -17.63 -15.94
CA VAL A 132 -16.95 -17.34 -16.56
C VAL A 132 -18.06 -18.08 -15.81
N GLU A 133 -19.13 -17.38 -15.45
CA GLU A 133 -20.37 -17.97 -14.98
C GLU A 133 -21.43 -17.87 -16.08
N VAL A 134 -22.13 -18.98 -16.33
CA VAL A 134 -23.20 -19.04 -17.32
C VAL A 134 -24.50 -19.46 -16.61
N LYS A 135 -25.56 -18.66 -16.78
CA LYS A 135 -26.85 -18.86 -16.14
C LYS A 135 -27.96 -18.61 -17.15
N SER A 136 -29.15 -19.19 -16.91
CA SER A 136 -30.34 -18.82 -17.67
C SER A 136 -30.76 -17.39 -17.33
N SER A 137 -31.04 -16.57 -18.33
CA SER A 137 -31.51 -15.19 -18.13
C SER A 137 -32.90 -15.12 -17.52
N LYS A 138 -33.70 -16.20 -17.62
CA LYS A 138 -35.02 -16.30 -16.98
C LYS A 138 -34.94 -16.24 -15.46
N PHE A 139 -33.74 -16.37 -14.89
CA PHE A 139 -33.49 -16.19 -13.45
C PHE A 139 -33.47 -14.72 -13.00
N ASN A 140 -33.28 -13.77 -13.93
CA ASN A 140 -33.15 -12.33 -13.63
C ASN A 140 -34.39 -11.51 -13.98
N SER A 141 -35.38 -12.09 -14.66
CA SER A 141 -36.57 -11.36 -15.00
C SER A 141 -37.66 -11.59 -13.94
N SER A 142 -37.87 -10.54 -13.18
CA SER A 142 -39.05 -10.33 -12.34
C SER A 142 -39.10 -11.15 -11.04
N PHE A 143 -38.42 -10.66 -10.01
CA PHE A 143 -39.01 -10.71 -8.69
C PHE A 143 -40.33 -9.91 -8.77
N ASN A 144 -41.44 -10.59 -8.92
CA ASN A 144 -42.75 -9.99 -8.75
C ASN A 144 -43.17 -10.24 -7.29
N PRO A 145 -43.08 -9.23 -6.43
CA PRO A 145 -43.46 -9.39 -5.02
C PRO A 145 -44.92 -9.77 -4.79
N LEU A 146 -45.75 -9.61 -5.81
CA LEU A 146 -47.19 -9.93 -5.73
C LEU A 146 -47.54 -11.40 -6.03
N LEU A 147 -46.59 -12.17 -6.60
CA LEU A 147 -46.85 -13.56 -7.01
C LEU A 147 -46.12 -14.60 -6.17
N GLY A 148 -45.51 -14.23 -5.03
CA GLY A 148 -44.82 -15.12 -4.11
C GLY A 148 -44.00 -16.15 -4.86
N SER A 149 -42.78 -15.81 -5.20
CA SER A 149 -41.87 -16.49 -6.14
C SER A 149 -41.53 -17.94 -5.76
N LYS A 150 -42.48 -18.84 -5.89
CA LYS A 150 -42.22 -20.28 -5.88
C LYS A 150 -42.47 -20.91 -7.26
N ASN A 151 -42.38 -20.15 -8.31
CA ASN A 151 -42.62 -20.69 -9.63
C ASN A 151 -41.46 -20.41 -10.56
N ILE A 152 -40.96 -21.51 -10.88
CA ILE A 152 -40.75 -22.15 -12.15
C ILE A 152 -39.34 -21.96 -12.60
N ILE A 153 -38.52 -22.77 -12.06
CA ILE A 153 -37.39 -23.32 -12.81
C ILE A 153 -37.93 -24.59 -13.46
N SER A 154 -38.80 -24.43 -14.41
CA SER A 154 -39.15 -25.53 -15.29
C SER A 154 -38.25 -25.41 -16.52
N ASN A 155 -37.42 -26.44 -16.73
CA ASN A 155 -36.58 -26.66 -17.88
C ASN A 155 -35.48 -25.60 -18.10
N ILE A 156 -34.53 -25.56 -17.17
CA ILE A 156 -33.22 -25.04 -17.51
C ILE A 156 -32.62 -26.03 -18.52
N ASP A 157 -32.43 -25.57 -19.74
CA ASP A 157 -31.68 -26.35 -20.73
C ASP A 157 -30.21 -26.40 -20.33
N ASN A 158 -29.87 -27.43 -19.54
CA ASN A 158 -28.52 -27.65 -19.05
C ASN A 158 -27.55 -27.89 -20.22
N GLU A 159 -28.02 -28.40 -21.35
CA GLU A 159 -27.19 -28.59 -22.54
C GLU A 159 -26.81 -27.23 -23.12
N LEU A 160 -27.77 -26.31 -23.21
CA LEU A 160 -27.52 -24.97 -23.72
C LEU A 160 -26.57 -24.17 -22.81
N ILE A 161 -26.75 -24.27 -21.50
CA ILE A 161 -25.85 -23.66 -20.51
C ILE A 161 -24.44 -24.22 -20.68
N ASN A 162 -24.27 -25.54 -20.75
CA ASN A 162 -22.99 -26.18 -20.92
C ASN A 162 -22.33 -25.83 -22.26
N LYS A 163 -23.12 -25.75 -23.34
CA LYS A 163 -22.65 -25.30 -24.66
C LYS A 163 -22.05 -23.89 -24.59
N TYR A 164 -22.74 -22.95 -23.94
CA TYR A 164 -22.26 -21.57 -23.80
C TYR A 164 -21.11 -21.46 -22.82
N LYS A 165 -21.07 -22.25 -21.75
CA LYS A 165 -19.95 -22.33 -20.81
C LYS A 165 -18.67 -22.77 -21.54
N ASN A 166 -18.73 -23.87 -22.28
CA ASN A 166 -17.58 -24.37 -23.04
C ASN A 166 -17.09 -23.35 -24.08
N LYS A 167 -18.00 -22.66 -24.78
CA LYS A 167 -17.64 -21.61 -25.72
C LYS A 167 -16.97 -20.43 -25.02
N ALA A 168 -17.53 -19.98 -23.90
CA ALA A 168 -17.01 -18.82 -23.16
C ALA A 168 -15.63 -19.09 -22.53
N GLU A 169 -15.41 -20.29 -22.00
CA GLU A 169 -14.10 -20.71 -21.46
C GLU A 169 -13.00 -20.76 -22.55
N ASN A 170 -13.37 -21.02 -23.78
CA ASN A 170 -12.45 -21.10 -24.93
C ASN A 170 -12.28 -19.78 -25.68
N CYS A 171 -12.97 -18.70 -25.32
CA CYS A 171 -12.76 -17.39 -25.92
C CYS A 171 -11.34 -16.88 -25.67
N LYS A 172 -10.62 -16.51 -26.75
CA LYS A 172 -9.25 -16.04 -26.69
C LYS A 172 -9.13 -14.53 -26.48
N SER A 173 -10.20 -13.78 -26.70
CA SER A 173 -10.22 -12.33 -26.58
C SER A 173 -11.49 -11.82 -25.91
N PHE A 174 -11.39 -10.64 -25.30
CA PHE A 174 -12.54 -9.93 -24.74
C PHE A 174 -13.60 -9.59 -25.80
N LYS A 175 -13.16 -9.33 -27.03
CA LYS A 175 -14.06 -9.08 -28.18
C LYS A 175 -14.89 -10.31 -28.52
N GLU A 176 -14.27 -11.48 -28.59
CA GLU A 176 -14.96 -12.76 -28.81
C GLU A 176 -15.96 -13.05 -27.71
N LEU A 177 -15.56 -12.86 -26.45
CA LEU A 177 -16.45 -13.07 -25.31
C LEU A 177 -17.67 -12.13 -25.33
N ASN A 178 -17.49 -10.86 -25.70
CA ASN A 178 -18.60 -9.90 -25.82
C ASN A 178 -19.54 -10.27 -26.98
N THR A 179 -19.01 -10.72 -28.10
CA THR A 179 -19.83 -11.23 -29.21
C THR A 179 -20.64 -12.44 -28.76
N LEU A 180 -20.01 -13.37 -28.02
CA LEU A 180 -20.69 -14.55 -27.48
C LEU A 180 -21.77 -14.17 -26.44
N LYS A 181 -21.52 -13.18 -25.58
CA LYS A 181 -22.52 -12.65 -24.64
C LYS A 181 -23.76 -12.16 -25.37
N SER A 182 -23.60 -11.34 -26.41
CA SER A 182 -24.72 -10.83 -27.21
C SER A 182 -25.49 -11.93 -27.95
N GLN A 183 -24.84 -13.02 -28.36
CA GLN A 183 -25.50 -14.19 -28.93
C GLN A 183 -26.27 -14.97 -27.87
N ALA A 184 -25.65 -15.20 -26.71
CA ALA A 184 -26.23 -15.94 -25.60
C ALA A 184 -27.49 -15.25 -25.05
N GLU A 185 -27.49 -13.92 -24.93
CA GLU A 185 -28.67 -13.15 -24.48
C GLU A 185 -29.89 -13.37 -25.37
N LYS A 186 -29.72 -13.50 -26.68
CA LYS A 186 -30.80 -13.78 -27.61
C LYS A 186 -31.44 -15.17 -27.38
N GLU A 187 -30.66 -16.12 -26.89
CA GLU A 187 -31.08 -17.46 -26.53
C GLU A 187 -31.53 -17.59 -25.05
N GLY A 188 -31.57 -16.46 -24.34
CA GLY A 188 -31.98 -16.43 -22.93
C GLY A 188 -30.91 -16.95 -21.98
N ILE A 189 -29.61 -16.81 -22.33
CA ILE A 189 -28.45 -17.18 -21.51
C ILE A 189 -27.68 -15.91 -21.12
N TYR A 190 -27.36 -15.81 -19.85
CA TYR A 190 -26.52 -14.74 -19.32
C TYR A 190 -25.11 -15.27 -19.03
N ILE A 191 -24.11 -14.60 -19.56
CA ILE A 191 -22.68 -14.91 -19.36
C ILE A 191 -22.06 -13.78 -18.53
N LYS A 192 -21.61 -14.11 -17.32
CA LYS A 192 -20.86 -13.20 -16.44
C LYS A 192 -19.38 -13.50 -16.55
N ASP A 193 -18.61 -12.48 -16.85
CA ASP A 193 -17.15 -12.52 -16.84
C ASP A 193 -16.62 -12.07 -15.46
N ASN A 194 -15.94 -12.95 -14.78
CA ASN A 194 -15.35 -12.70 -13.47
C ASN A 194 -13.86 -12.32 -13.55
N SER A 195 -13.27 -12.23 -14.74
CA SER A 195 -11.85 -11.95 -14.93
C SER A 195 -11.40 -10.68 -14.23
N GLY A 196 -12.23 -9.64 -14.23
CA GLY A 196 -11.95 -8.38 -13.55
C GLY A 196 -11.88 -8.53 -12.02
N PHE A 197 -12.81 -9.29 -11.42
CA PHE A 197 -12.83 -9.56 -9.97
C PHE A 197 -11.63 -10.42 -9.54
N ILE A 198 -11.36 -11.48 -10.30
CA ILE A 198 -10.21 -12.37 -10.07
C ILE A 198 -8.92 -11.56 -10.15
N SER A 199 -8.71 -10.78 -11.22
CA SER A 199 -7.51 -9.96 -11.40
C SER A 199 -7.36 -8.90 -10.32
N LYS A 200 -8.46 -8.28 -9.87
CA LYS A 200 -8.44 -7.32 -8.75
C LYS A 200 -7.98 -7.98 -7.45
N SER A 201 -8.55 -9.13 -7.11
CA SER A 201 -8.20 -9.87 -5.91
C SER A 201 -6.77 -10.42 -5.96
N MET A 202 -6.31 -10.88 -7.13
CA MET A 202 -4.92 -11.28 -7.33
C MET A 202 -3.94 -10.13 -7.06
N ARG A 203 -4.21 -8.94 -7.57
CA ARG A 203 -3.39 -7.75 -7.27
C ARG A 203 -3.37 -7.39 -5.78
N GLN A 204 -4.42 -7.72 -5.04
CA GLN A 204 -4.50 -7.43 -3.61
C GLN A 204 -3.72 -8.44 -2.73
N CYS A 205 -3.42 -9.64 -3.21
CA CYS A 205 -2.90 -10.72 -2.35
C CYS A 205 -1.53 -10.40 -1.74
N VAL A 206 -0.61 -9.87 -2.54
CA VAL A 206 0.75 -9.50 -2.07
C VAL A 206 0.67 -8.34 -1.09
N ASN A 207 -0.06 -7.29 -1.46
CA ASN A 207 -0.25 -6.13 -0.60
C ASN A 207 -0.94 -6.49 0.73
N ALA A 208 -2.02 -7.28 0.67
CA ALA A 208 -2.74 -7.73 1.86
C ALA A 208 -1.84 -8.50 2.83
N ARG A 209 -0.87 -9.26 2.32
CA ARG A 209 0.11 -9.98 3.14
C ARG A 209 1.09 -9.03 3.83
N VAL A 210 1.62 -8.05 3.10
CA VAL A 210 2.55 -7.04 3.66
C VAL A 210 1.86 -6.14 4.66
N GLN A 211 0.76 -5.50 4.26
CA GLN A 211 0.02 -4.58 5.13
C GLN A 211 -0.67 -5.29 6.30
N GLY A 212 -1.16 -6.53 6.06
CA GLY A 212 -1.69 -7.37 7.12
C GLY A 212 -0.63 -7.66 8.19
N GLY A 213 0.61 -7.95 7.76
CA GLY A 213 1.75 -8.14 8.65
C GLY A 213 2.08 -6.88 9.45
N ALA A 214 2.15 -5.72 8.80
CA ALA A 214 2.37 -4.44 9.48
C ALA A 214 1.29 -4.18 10.55
N ALA A 215 0.01 -4.33 10.19
CA ALA A 215 -1.09 -4.18 11.15
C ALA A 215 -1.04 -5.19 12.31
N THR A 216 -0.53 -6.40 12.08
CA THR A 216 -0.32 -7.39 13.15
C THR A 216 0.81 -6.97 14.07
N MET A 217 1.89 -6.39 13.54
CA MET A 217 2.99 -5.84 14.36
C MET A 217 2.50 -4.73 15.29
N THR A 218 1.77 -3.74 14.75
CA THR A 218 1.19 -2.66 15.56
C THR A 218 0.29 -3.21 16.68
N LYS A 219 -0.55 -4.20 16.38
CA LYS A 219 -1.39 -4.84 17.41
C LYS A 219 -0.59 -5.59 18.46
N LYS A 220 0.46 -6.30 18.07
CA LYS A 220 1.38 -6.95 19.00
C LYS A 220 2.07 -5.91 19.90
N ALA A 221 2.47 -4.75 19.33
CA ALA A 221 3.03 -3.64 20.10
C ALA A 221 2.03 -3.11 21.15
N MET A 222 0.77 -2.88 20.75
CA MET A 222 -0.29 -2.48 21.68
C MET A 222 -0.47 -3.47 22.83
N ILE A 223 -0.45 -4.78 22.54
CA ILE A 223 -0.55 -5.83 23.56
C ILE A 223 0.69 -5.85 24.45
N SER A 224 1.89 -5.67 23.89
CA SER A 224 3.14 -5.61 24.63
C SER A 224 3.13 -4.43 25.60
N ILE A 225 2.73 -3.26 25.13
CA ILE A 225 2.60 -2.04 25.94
C ILE A 225 1.57 -2.24 27.06
N TYR A 226 0.40 -2.80 26.75
CA TYR A 226 -0.65 -3.05 27.73
C TYR A 226 -0.20 -3.97 28.88
N ASN A 227 0.59 -4.99 28.55
CA ASN A 227 1.07 -5.98 29.52
C ASN A 227 2.38 -5.58 30.22
N ASP A 228 3.03 -4.50 29.78
CA ASP A 228 4.30 -4.08 30.37
C ASP A 228 4.08 -3.32 31.67
N LYS A 229 4.58 -3.92 32.76
CA LYS A 229 4.39 -3.33 34.09
C LYS A 229 5.13 -2.01 34.26
N GLU A 230 6.33 -1.89 33.73
CA GLU A 230 7.17 -0.71 33.89
C GLU A 230 6.51 0.54 33.26
N ILE A 231 6.02 0.42 32.02
CA ILE A 231 5.37 1.57 31.36
C ILE A 231 4.03 1.93 32.02
N ASN A 232 3.31 0.92 32.55
CA ASN A 232 2.07 1.14 33.29
C ASN A 232 2.31 1.83 34.65
N ASP A 233 3.36 1.43 35.38
CA ASP A 233 3.74 2.06 36.66
C ASP A 233 4.21 3.50 36.47
N LEU A 234 4.75 3.84 35.28
CA LEU A 234 5.06 5.22 34.87
C LEU A 234 3.82 6.06 34.53
N GLY A 235 2.64 5.46 34.50
CA GLY A 235 1.36 6.13 34.26
C GLY A 235 1.02 6.33 32.78
N PHE A 236 1.68 5.62 31.86
CA PHE A 236 1.35 5.70 30.42
C PHE A 236 -0.01 5.10 30.12
N ARG A 237 -0.77 5.78 29.28
CA ARG A 237 -2.05 5.32 28.75
C ARG A 237 -2.04 5.41 27.22
N LEU A 238 -2.21 4.28 26.55
CA LEU A 238 -2.40 4.25 25.12
C LEU A 238 -3.79 4.79 24.78
N LEU A 239 -3.85 5.79 23.91
CA LEU A 239 -5.10 6.45 23.49
C LEU A 239 -5.53 6.06 22.12
N ILE A 240 -4.65 6.20 21.12
CA ILE A 240 -5.00 6.06 19.69
C ILE A 240 -3.87 5.32 18.96
N GLY A 241 -4.26 4.51 17.97
CA GLY A 241 -3.35 3.97 16.97
C GLY A 241 -3.66 4.56 15.61
N VAL A 242 -2.71 5.19 14.96
CA VAL A 242 -2.83 5.78 13.63
C VAL A 242 -1.82 5.09 12.70
N HIS A 243 -2.31 4.21 11.82
CA HIS A 243 -1.47 3.40 10.94
C HIS A 243 -0.41 2.59 11.68
N ASP A 244 0.83 3.04 11.67
CA ASP A 244 2.03 2.46 12.31
C ASP A 244 2.49 3.25 13.55
N GLU A 245 1.76 4.28 13.92
CA GLU A 245 1.99 5.15 15.05
C GLU A 245 1.07 4.80 16.24
N LEU A 246 1.61 4.90 17.45
CA LEU A 246 0.87 4.73 18.69
C LEU A 246 1.00 5.99 19.53
N ILE A 247 -0.15 6.58 19.86
CA ILE A 247 -0.24 7.83 20.61
C ILE A 247 -0.79 7.54 22.00
N GLY A 248 -0.16 8.09 23.01
CA GLY A 248 -0.59 7.95 24.39
C GLY A 248 -0.27 9.19 25.22
N GLU A 249 -0.69 9.16 26.47
CA GLU A 249 -0.42 10.20 27.45
C GLU A 249 0.30 9.63 28.67
N CYS A 250 1.07 10.45 29.35
CA CYS A 250 1.70 10.11 30.62
C CYS A 250 1.93 11.38 31.46
N PRO A 251 2.19 11.22 32.76
CA PRO A 251 2.65 12.35 33.61
C PRO A 251 3.93 12.97 33.03
N LYS A 252 3.99 14.31 32.99
CA LYS A 252 5.09 15.05 32.38
C LYS A 252 6.47 14.68 32.96
N GLU A 253 6.53 14.42 34.25
CA GLU A 253 7.75 13.98 34.93
C GLU A 253 8.29 12.62 34.52
N ASN A 254 7.46 11.80 33.87
CA ASN A 254 7.82 10.46 33.42
C ASN A 254 8.02 10.38 31.90
N SER A 255 7.80 11.48 31.16
CA SER A 255 7.73 11.47 29.70
C SER A 255 8.96 10.88 29.02
N GLU A 256 10.16 11.22 29.46
CA GLU A 256 11.42 10.69 28.87
C GLU A 256 11.54 9.18 29.09
N LYS A 257 11.24 8.69 30.31
CA LYS A 257 11.30 7.25 30.62
C LYS A 257 10.24 6.47 29.84
N VAL A 258 9.05 7.04 29.71
CA VAL A 258 7.96 6.47 28.91
C VAL A 258 8.35 6.40 27.43
N ALA A 259 8.92 7.47 26.87
CA ALA A 259 9.38 7.51 25.47
C ALA A 259 10.45 6.44 25.21
N GLU A 260 11.44 6.30 26.08
CA GLU A 260 12.47 5.27 25.98
C GLU A 260 11.85 3.85 26.04
N ARG A 261 10.99 3.60 27.04
CA ARG A 261 10.34 2.30 27.24
C ARG A 261 9.41 1.95 26.08
N LEU A 262 8.62 2.90 25.61
CA LEU A 262 7.73 2.75 24.46
C LEU A 262 8.50 2.36 23.18
N SER A 263 9.57 3.11 22.91
CA SER A 263 10.47 2.81 21.79
C SER A 263 11.08 1.41 21.91
N TYR A 264 11.51 1.01 23.10
CA TYR A 264 12.05 -0.34 23.35
C TYR A 264 11.00 -1.42 23.05
N LEU A 265 9.78 -1.29 23.58
CA LEU A 265 8.71 -2.26 23.39
C LEU A 265 8.33 -2.40 21.90
N MET A 266 8.22 -1.28 21.19
CA MET A 266 7.87 -1.28 19.77
C MET A 266 8.99 -1.85 18.90
N ARG A 267 10.26 -1.55 19.17
CA ARG A 267 11.41 -2.12 18.43
C ARG A 267 11.54 -3.63 18.59
N ASN A 268 11.16 -4.15 19.74
CA ASN A 268 11.37 -5.56 20.10
C ASN A 268 10.11 -6.42 20.01
N VAL A 269 9.03 -5.90 19.43
CA VAL A 269 7.73 -6.58 19.40
C VAL A 269 7.71 -7.87 18.56
N VAL A 270 8.61 -7.99 17.59
CA VAL A 270 8.67 -9.12 16.64
C VAL A 270 10.13 -9.57 16.40
N PRO A 271 10.80 -10.09 17.45
CA PRO A 271 12.20 -10.48 17.35
C PRO A 271 12.42 -11.63 16.35
N GLU A 272 11.38 -12.37 16.02
CA GLU A 272 11.41 -13.46 15.04
C GLU A 272 11.62 -12.97 13.58
N LEU A 273 11.32 -11.71 13.31
CA LEU A 273 11.62 -11.09 12.02
C LEU A 273 13.09 -10.64 12.01
N LYS A 274 13.87 -11.25 11.13
CA LYS A 274 15.32 -10.98 10.99
C LYS A 274 15.64 -9.63 10.35
N VAL A 275 14.86 -8.59 10.67
CA VAL A 275 15.06 -7.22 10.22
C VAL A 275 14.95 -6.30 11.43
N PRO A 276 15.85 -5.32 11.59
CA PRO A 276 15.75 -4.35 12.67
C PRO A 276 14.54 -3.43 12.45
N PHE A 277 13.84 -3.12 13.51
CA PHE A 277 12.77 -2.12 13.50
C PHE A 277 13.29 -0.85 14.14
N LYS A 278 13.07 0.28 13.47
CA LYS A 278 13.27 1.60 14.01
C LYS A 278 11.92 2.08 14.55
N CYS A 279 11.96 2.63 15.72
CA CYS A 279 10.82 3.30 16.33
C CYS A 279 11.41 4.41 17.21
N ASP A 280 11.08 5.62 16.91
CA ASP A 280 11.47 6.79 17.66
C ASP A 280 10.21 7.32 18.35
N ALA A 281 10.30 7.65 19.63
CA ALA A 281 9.22 8.27 20.35
C ALA A 281 9.49 9.77 20.44
N GLU A 282 8.46 10.54 20.14
CA GLU A 282 8.46 11.99 20.27
C GLU A 282 7.61 12.38 21.48
N ILE A 283 8.05 13.41 22.20
CA ILE A 283 7.37 13.93 23.37
C ILE A 283 6.81 15.30 23.00
N GLU A 284 5.48 15.40 23.00
CA GLU A 284 4.77 16.60 22.62
C GLU A 284 3.78 16.99 23.72
N GLU A 285 3.50 18.27 23.86
CA GLU A 285 2.46 18.74 24.80
C GLU A 285 1.06 18.54 24.22
N HIS A 286 0.96 18.46 22.89
CA HIS A 286 -0.31 18.31 22.16
C HIS A 286 -0.14 17.32 21.01
N TRP A 287 -1.21 16.61 20.66
CA TRP A 287 -1.21 15.71 19.52
C TRP A 287 -1.42 16.47 18.20
N TYR A 288 -0.43 17.15 17.78
CA TYR A 288 -0.19 17.50 16.37
C TYR A 288 1.30 17.77 16.24
N GLU A 289 1.83 17.50 15.05
CA GLU A 289 3.18 17.88 14.69
C GLU A 289 3.44 19.30 15.16
N ASN A 290 4.66 19.59 15.62
CA ASN A 290 5.07 20.93 15.99
C ASN A 290 4.51 21.92 14.98
N ASP A 291 3.39 22.48 15.32
CA ASP A 291 2.63 23.29 14.42
C ASP A 291 3.23 24.69 14.47
N TYR A 292 4.34 24.85 13.74
CA TYR A 292 4.84 26.18 13.45
C TYR A 292 3.78 27.01 12.69
N SER A 293 2.65 26.40 12.31
CA SER A 293 1.61 27.07 11.55
C SER A 293 1.08 28.28 12.26
N HIS A 294 0.91 28.28 13.58
CA HIS A 294 0.50 29.46 14.32
C HIS A 294 1.57 30.55 14.33
N LEU A 295 2.85 30.22 14.47
CA LEU A 295 3.95 31.18 14.37
C LEU A 295 4.04 31.76 12.96
N ILE A 296 3.93 30.90 11.96
CA ILE A 296 3.90 31.26 10.55
C ILE A 296 2.64 32.10 10.23
N GLN A 297 1.48 31.74 10.75
CA GLN A 297 0.24 32.50 10.62
C GLN A 297 0.34 33.86 11.30
N ASP A 298 0.93 33.95 12.46
CA ASP A 298 1.14 35.21 13.18
C ASP A 298 2.16 36.09 12.45
N GLU A 299 3.23 35.54 11.92
CA GLU A 299 4.18 36.24 11.07
C GLU A 299 3.50 36.78 9.80
N TYR A 300 2.74 35.94 9.11
CA TYR A 300 1.98 36.34 7.91
C TYR A 300 0.98 37.46 8.22
N LYS A 301 0.18 37.33 9.29
CA LYS A 301 -0.75 38.39 9.74
C LYS A 301 -0.02 39.68 10.10
N HIS A 302 1.12 39.57 10.78
CA HIS A 302 1.94 40.76 11.13
C HIS A 302 2.44 41.45 9.88
N LEU A 303 2.86 40.73 8.84
CA LEU A 303 3.31 41.26 7.57
C LEU A 303 2.17 41.96 6.83
N LEU A 304 0.98 41.38 6.80
CA LEU A 304 -0.21 42.02 6.23
C LEU A 304 -0.61 43.32 6.98
N ASN A 305 -0.56 43.26 8.31
CA ASN A 305 -0.88 44.43 9.15
C ASN A 305 0.18 45.55 9.02
N SER A 306 1.40 45.20 8.62
CA SER A 306 2.45 46.18 8.31
C SER A 306 2.29 46.85 6.94
N GLY A 307 1.24 46.47 6.19
CA GLY A 307 0.90 47.08 4.89
C GLY A 307 1.49 46.35 3.68
N LYS A 308 2.07 45.16 3.85
CA LYS A 308 2.54 44.35 2.72
C LYS A 308 1.36 43.71 1.98
N SER A 309 1.50 43.55 0.67
CA SER A 309 0.54 42.78 -0.12
C SER A 309 0.60 41.27 0.26
N LYS A 310 -0.47 40.55 -0.05
CA LYS A 310 -0.51 39.09 0.19
C LYS A 310 0.71 38.37 -0.41
N ASN A 311 1.07 38.67 -1.65
CA ASN A 311 2.18 38.06 -2.35
C ASN A 311 3.55 38.35 -1.73
N GLU A 312 3.77 39.57 -1.27
CA GLU A 312 5.00 39.97 -0.57
C GLU A 312 5.11 39.30 0.79
N ALA A 313 4.00 39.20 1.54
CA ALA A 313 3.97 38.54 2.83
C ALA A 313 4.23 37.02 2.69
N ILE A 314 3.61 36.36 1.70
CA ILE A 314 3.83 34.93 1.40
C ILE A 314 5.30 34.68 1.01
N LEU A 315 5.87 35.51 0.14
CA LEU A 315 7.25 35.36 -0.31
C LEU A 315 8.26 35.53 0.85
N GLU A 316 8.00 36.45 1.77
CA GLU A 316 8.88 36.69 2.91
C GLU A 316 8.81 35.53 3.91
N VAL A 317 7.61 35.06 4.22
CA VAL A 317 7.42 33.87 5.05
C VAL A 317 8.07 32.64 4.42
N TYR A 318 7.92 32.47 3.09
CA TYR A 318 8.57 31.37 2.35
C TYR A 318 10.09 31.37 2.49
N ASN A 319 10.71 32.57 2.44
CA ASN A 319 12.17 32.68 2.58
C ASN A 319 12.66 32.41 4.00
N ASN A 320 11.79 32.51 4.99
CA ASN A 320 12.13 32.34 6.40
C ASN A 320 11.89 30.91 6.92
N HIS A 321 11.13 30.12 6.16
CA HIS A 321 10.69 28.79 6.58
C HIS A 321 11.01 27.71 5.53
N THR A 322 10.92 26.42 5.92
CA THR A 322 11.17 25.29 5.02
C THR A 322 10.00 25.03 4.07
N GLU A 323 10.27 24.31 2.98
CA GLU A 323 9.27 23.94 1.98
C GLU A 323 8.06 23.18 2.56
N SER A 324 8.29 22.34 3.61
CA SER A 324 7.23 21.60 4.29
C SER A 324 6.35 22.47 5.20
N GLU A 325 6.93 23.53 5.78
CA GLU A 325 6.21 24.52 6.58
C GLU A 325 5.38 25.42 5.67
N PHE A 326 5.91 25.77 4.50
CA PHE A 326 5.24 26.65 3.53
C PHE A 326 3.98 26.04 2.92
N SER A 327 3.94 24.73 2.66
CA SER A 327 2.72 24.09 2.10
C SER A 327 1.49 24.24 3.01
N LYS A 328 1.70 24.24 4.32
CA LYS A 328 0.65 24.48 5.33
C LYS A 328 0.17 25.95 5.35
N ILE A 329 1.05 26.88 5.03
CA ILE A 329 0.71 28.30 4.92
C ILE A 329 -0.14 28.59 3.68
N GLU A 330 0.21 27.97 2.54
CA GLU A 330 -0.52 28.14 1.30
C GLU A 330 -1.98 27.68 1.43
N GLU A 331 -2.20 26.58 2.16
CA GLU A 331 -3.52 26.06 2.51
C GLU A 331 -4.29 27.09 3.36
N TYR A 332 -3.67 27.64 4.41
CA TYR A 332 -4.25 28.66 5.26
C TYR A 332 -4.55 29.98 4.53
N CYS A 333 -3.65 30.43 3.67
CA CYS A 333 -3.84 31.68 2.91
C CYS A 333 -4.97 31.60 1.87
N ASN A 334 -5.34 30.38 1.46
CA ASN A 334 -6.45 30.15 0.54
C ASN A 334 -7.82 30.10 1.26
N GLU A 335 -7.82 29.85 2.59
CA GLU A 335 -9.02 29.83 3.43
C GLU A 335 -9.40 31.20 4.00
N VAL A 336 -8.48 32.17 4.02
CA VAL A 336 -8.65 33.56 4.49
C VAL A 336 -8.77 34.54 3.32
#